data_7728f6520df1b33f441bb9ba248ae0df
#
_entry.id   7728f6520df1b33f441bb9ba248ae0df
#
_cell.length_a   1.000
_cell.length_b   1.000
_cell.length_c   1.000
_cell.angle_alpha   90.00
_cell.angle_beta   90.00
_cell.angle_gamma   90.00
#
_symmetry.space_group_name_H-M   'P 1'
#
loop_
_entity.id
_entity.type
_entity.pdbx_description
1 polymer ?
#
loop_
_entity_poly.entity_id
_entity_poly.type
_entity_poly.pdbx_seq_one_letter_code
_entity_poly.pdbx_strand_id
1 'polypeptide(L)'
;MSEEKKEFVKHEIPRPEFPKRAIITGGMPYGNKKLHFGHIGGVFVFADVYARFLRDRLGDENVIFVSGTDCYGSPIAESYRKLVKEHGFQGTIHDFVEENHKAQKKTLDDYMISLNIFGASGLGRTAEIHNKVSDWFIRTLYKNGHLHRISTKQFYDEKAGCFLNGRQVIGKCPVDGCQSDKAYADECDLGHQYMPENLINPKSTLTGDTPIMKDVENWYFDLPAYNKLLKEYVAKISKQKNVRQLVSKTISEFLADPVVHIKNELLDSY
;
A
#
# COMPACT_ATOMS: atom_id res chain seq x y z
N MET A 1 -17.65 60.97 20.84
CA MET A 1 -17.29 59.79 20.05
C MET A 1 -17.54 58.59 20.96
N SER A 2 -18.63 57.87 20.72
CA SER A 2 -19.00 56.68 21.48
C SER A 2 -18.23 55.47 20.88
N GLU A 3 -17.40 54.83 21.70
CA GLU A 3 -16.79 53.56 21.34
C GLU A 3 -17.86 52.47 21.28
N GLU A 4 -18.18 52.00 20.12
CA GLU A 4 -18.98 50.80 19.92
C GLU A 4 -18.20 49.59 20.45
N LYS A 5 -18.61 49.03 21.56
CA LYS A 5 -18.16 47.75 22.07
C LYS A 5 -18.63 46.68 21.09
N LYS A 6 -17.70 46.10 20.29
CA LYS A 6 -17.96 44.90 19.51
C LYS A 6 -18.28 43.75 20.46
N GLU A 7 -19.54 43.34 20.50
CA GLU A 7 -19.98 42.14 21.19
C GLU A 7 -19.35 40.91 20.47
N PHE A 8 -18.53 40.18 21.20
CA PHE A 8 -18.02 38.91 20.74
C PHE A 8 -19.16 37.88 20.72
N VAL A 9 -19.70 37.59 19.54
CA VAL A 9 -20.66 36.51 19.37
C VAL A 9 -19.89 35.21 19.56
N LYS A 10 -20.09 34.53 20.69
CA LYS A 10 -19.61 33.15 20.90
C LYS A 10 -20.33 32.25 19.91
N HIS A 11 -19.69 31.90 18.83
CA HIS A 11 -20.14 30.78 18.00
C HIS A 11 -19.99 29.50 18.82
N GLU A 12 -21.06 28.92 19.28
CA GLU A 12 -21.07 27.59 19.85
C GLU A 12 -20.72 26.60 18.71
N ILE A 13 -19.47 26.20 18.67
CA ILE A 13 -19.03 25.09 17.79
C ILE A 13 -19.63 23.83 18.43
N PRO A 14 -20.55 23.13 17.74
CA PRO A 14 -21.13 21.91 18.31
C PRO A 14 -20.00 20.92 18.58
N ARG A 15 -19.98 20.34 19.78
CA ARG A 15 -18.98 19.33 20.16
C ARG A 15 -19.11 18.16 19.21
N PRO A 16 -18.00 17.63 18.66
CA PRO A 16 -18.04 16.45 17.82
C PRO A 16 -18.59 15.25 18.61
N GLU A 17 -19.46 14.47 17.97
CA GLU A 17 -19.87 13.19 18.50
C GLU A 17 -18.72 12.18 18.35
N PHE A 18 -18.38 11.50 19.44
CA PHE A 18 -17.35 10.46 19.44
C PHE A 18 -17.98 9.08 19.26
N PRO A 19 -17.32 8.16 18.55
CA PRO A 19 -17.75 6.78 18.47
C PRO A 19 -17.65 6.11 19.86
N LYS A 20 -18.40 5.01 20.07
CA LYS A 20 -18.29 4.23 21.31
C LYS A 20 -16.99 3.45 21.40
N ARG A 21 -16.43 3.06 20.26
CA ARG A 21 -15.16 2.31 20.11
C ARG A 21 -14.41 2.79 18.87
N ALA A 22 -13.09 2.68 18.90
CA ALA A 22 -12.25 3.05 17.77
C ALA A 22 -11.14 2.03 17.54
N ILE A 23 -10.89 1.75 16.27
CA ILE A 23 -9.68 1.03 15.83
C ILE A 23 -8.87 2.02 14.99
N ILE A 24 -7.61 2.23 15.38
CA ILE A 24 -6.66 3.06 14.67
C ILE A 24 -5.64 2.13 14.02
N THR A 25 -5.41 2.32 12.75
CA THR A 25 -4.43 1.53 11.99
C THR A 25 -3.30 2.42 11.53
N GLY A 26 -2.05 2.05 11.84
CA GLY A 26 -0.87 2.62 11.21
C GLY A 26 -0.55 1.87 9.92
N GLY A 27 -0.13 2.56 8.86
CA GLY A 27 0.33 1.91 7.64
C GLY A 27 1.50 0.97 7.97
N MET A 28 1.46 -0.25 7.43
CA MET A 28 2.49 -1.26 7.70
C MET A 28 3.74 -0.99 6.84
N PRO A 29 4.91 -0.74 7.44
CA PRO A 29 6.15 -0.65 6.68
C PRO A 29 6.60 -2.02 6.18
N TYR A 30 7.28 -2.04 5.03
CA TYR A 30 7.91 -3.25 4.52
C TYR A 30 9.04 -3.74 5.45
N GLY A 31 9.15 -5.08 5.58
CA GLY A 31 10.20 -5.75 6.34
C GLY A 31 11.58 -5.77 5.66
N ASN A 32 11.86 -4.84 4.75
CA ASN A 32 13.10 -4.77 4.01
C ASN A 32 14.11 -3.74 4.56
N LYS A 33 13.71 -2.93 5.54
CA LYS A 33 14.56 -1.87 6.12
C LYS A 33 14.04 -1.41 7.47
N LYS A 34 14.92 -0.72 8.21
CA LYS A 34 14.57 0.01 9.45
C LYS A 34 13.63 1.17 9.14
N LEU A 35 12.91 1.64 10.16
CA LEU A 35 12.09 2.84 10.04
C LEU A 35 12.98 4.07 9.85
N HIS A 36 12.54 4.98 9.02
CA HIS A 36 13.13 6.30 8.85
C HIS A 36 12.13 7.38 9.31
N PHE A 37 12.60 8.62 9.36
CA PHE A 37 11.83 9.75 9.86
C PHE A 37 10.44 9.88 9.20
N GLY A 38 10.33 9.59 7.90
CA GLY A 38 9.04 9.62 7.18
C GLY A 38 8.01 8.64 7.72
N HIS A 39 8.42 7.46 8.20
CA HIS A 39 7.50 6.53 8.87
C HIS A 39 7.09 7.05 10.24
N ILE A 40 8.05 7.52 11.03
CA ILE A 40 7.78 7.99 12.40
C ILE A 40 6.95 9.26 12.39
N GLY A 41 7.44 10.32 11.75
CA GLY A 41 6.78 11.63 11.72
C GLY A 41 5.55 11.67 10.80
N GLY A 42 5.55 10.90 9.70
CA GLY A 42 4.46 10.92 8.71
C GLY A 42 3.28 10.01 9.04
N VAL A 43 3.51 8.94 9.82
CA VAL A 43 2.47 7.93 10.11
C VAL A 43 2.28 7.73 11.61
N PHE A 44 3.31 7.22 12.32
CA PHE A 44 3.12 6.68 13.65
C PHE A 44 2.85 7.74 14.71
N VAL A 45 3.53 8.88 14.68
CA VAL A 45 3.30 9.98 15.64
C VAL A 45 1.89 10.53 15.52
N PHE A 46 1.39 10.76 14.30
CA PHE A 46 0.03 11.25 14.11
C PHE A 46 -1.02 10.26 14.58
N ALA A 47 -0.83 8.98 14.25
CA ALA A 47 -1.73 7.92 14.68
C ALA A 47 -1.71 7.75 16.20
N ASP A 48 -0.56 7.84 16.84
CA ASP A 48 -0.39 7.74 18.29
C ASP A 48 -1.06 8.90 19.03
N VAL A 49 -0.83 10.14 18.59
CA VAL A 49 -1.49 11.31 19.16
C VAL A 49 -3.02 11.15 19.10
N TYR A 50 -3.52 10.69 17.95
CA TYR A 50 -4.95 10.46 17.80
C TYR A 50 -5.47 9.30 18.66
N ALA A 51 -4.70 8.22 18.79
CA ALA A 51 -5.03 7.11 19.67
C ALA A 51 -5.12 7.53 21.13
N ARG A 52 -4.13 8.27 21.63
CA ARG A 52 -4.12 8.83 22.98
C ARG A 52 -5.29 9.79 23.22
N PHE A 53 -5.53 10.68 22.27
CA PHE A 53 -6.69 11.60 22.35
C PHE A 53 -8.01 10.84 22.47
N LEU A 54 -8.19 9.77 21.69
CA LEU A 54 -9.42 8.96 21.79
C LEU A 54 -9.49 8.17 23.08
N ARG A 55 -8.39 7.65 23.60
CA ARG A 55 -8.36 6.95 24.90
C ARG A 55 -8.80 7.85 26.03
N ASP A 56 -8.36 9.11 26.05
CA ASP A 56 -8.82 10.11 27.01
C ASP A 56 -10.33 10.36 26.97
N ARG A 57 -10.97 10.12 25.83
CA ARG A 57 -12.41 10.38 25.63
C ARG A 57 -13.29 9.17 25.82
N LEU A 58 -12.79 7.99 25.47
CA LEU A 58 -13.55 6.75 25.35
C LEU A 58 -13.20 5.73 26.41
N GLY A 59 -12.03 5.88 27.06
CA GLY A 59 -11.38 4.83 27.87
C GLY A 59 -10.46 3.96 27.05
N ASP A 60 -9.38 3.48 27.68
CA ASP A 60 -8.33 2.68 27.02
C ASP A 60 -8.86 1.39 26.40
N GLU A 61 -9.84 0.75 27.06
CA GLU A 61 -10.46 -0.50 26.63
C GLU A 61 -11.30 -0.37 25.34
N ASN A 62 -11.66 0.85 24.98
CA ASN A 62 -12.48 1.14 23.81
C ASN A 62 -11.68 1.60 22.59
N VAL A 63 -10.34 1.69 22.71
CA VAL A 63 -9.47 2.16 21.62
C VAL A 63 -8.32 1.18 21.41
N ILE A 64 -8.26 0.62 20.19
CA ILE A 64 -7.17 -0.27 19.78
C ILE A 64 -6.35 0.43 18.70
N PHE A 65 -5.05 0.55 18.92
CA PHE A 65 -4.09 1.03 17.94
C PHE A 65 -3.21 -0.12 17.45
N VAL A 66 -3.26 -0.43 16.16
CA VAL A 66 -2.57 -1.56 15.56
C VAL A 66 -1.75 -1.16 14.35
N SER A 67 -0.64 -1.83 14.17
CA SER A 67 0.18 -1.83 12.96
C SER A 67 1.01 -3.10 12.90
N GLY A 68 1.95 -3.18 11.98
CA GLY A 68 2.84 -4.31 11.85
C GLY A 68 3.84 -4.13 10.73
N THR A 69 4.66 -5.15 10.53
CA THR A 69 5.59 -5.25 9.41
C THR A 69 4.94 -6.02 8.27
N ASP A 70 4.93 -5.44 7.08
CA ASP A 70 4.60 -6.17 5.84
C ASP A 70 5.79 -7.04 5.44
N CYS A 71 5.57 -8.36 5.46
CA CYS A 71 6.63 -9.35 5.22
C CYS A 71 6.69 -9.87 3.78
N TYR A 72 5.86 -9.37 2.87
CA TYR A 72 5.75 -9.88 1.52
C TYR A 72 5.98 -8.77 0.48
N GLY A 73 6.29 -9.22 -0.73
CA GLY A 73 6.42 -8.34 -1.89
C GLY A 73 7.82 -8.25 -2.47
N SER A 74 7.88 -7.80 -3.72
CA SER A 74 9.11 -7.67 -4.50
C SER A 74 10.19 -6.77 -3.88
N PRO A 75 9.85 -5.67 -3.13
CA PRO A 75 10.86 -4.85 -2.48
C PRO A 75 11.68 -5.61 -1.44
N ILE A 76 11.07 -6.58 -0.73
CA ILE A 76 11.75 -7.41 0.26
C ILE A 76 12.70 -8.39 -0.43
N ALA A 77 12.21 -9.11 -1.44
CA ALA A 77 13.00 -10.07 -2.19
C ALA A 77 14.24 -9.40 -2.84
N GLU A 78 14.06 -8.21 -3.42
CA GLU A 78 15.15 -7.47 -4.05
C GLU A 78 16.15 -6.93 -3.02
N SER A 79 15.69 -6.41 -1.88
CA SER A 79 16.58 -5.95 -0.80
C SER A 79 17.38 -7.12 -0.19
N TYR A 80 16.74 -8.26 0.01
CA TYR A 80 17.40 -9.48 0.47
C TYR A 80 18.45 -9.96 -0.53
N ARG A 81 18.11 -10.04 -1.83
CA ARG A 81 19.03 -10.43 -2.89
C ARG A 81 20.29 -9.54 -2.92
N LYS A 82 20.12 -8.22 -2.81
CA LYS A 82 21.22 -7.26 -2.73
C LYS A 82 22.07 -7.48 -1.49
N LEU A 83 21.45 -7.65 -0.33
CA LEU A 83 22.15 -7.86 0.93
C LEU A 83 23.02 -9.13 0.89
N VAL A 84 22.50 -10.23 0.33
CA VAL A 84 23.27 -11.45 0.12
C VAL A 84 24.45 -11.21 -0.82
N LYS A 85 24.19 -10.56 -1.98
CA LYS A 85 25.20 -10.37 -3.04
C LYS A 85 26.29 -9.38 -2.62
N GLU A 86 25.93 -8.25 -1.98
CA GLU A 86 26.83 -7.13 -1.72
C GLU A 86 27.49 -7.19 -0.35
N HIS A 87 26.83 -7.80 0.62
CA HIS A 87 27.28 -7.85 2.02
C HIS A 87 27.45 -9.26 2.58
N GLY A 88 27.22 -10.29 1.77
CA GLY A 88 27.46 -11.68 2.19
C GLY A 88 26.54 -12.17 3.31
N PHE A 89 25.33 -11.68 3.39
CA PHE A 89 24.37 -12.11 4.41
C PHE A 89 24.10 -13.61 4.32
N GLN A 90 24.21 -14.33 5.46
CA GLN A 90 24.12 -15.79 5.50
C GLN A 90 22.75 -16.29 5.97
N GLY A 91 21.88 -15.40 6.46
CA GLY A 91 20.53 -15.76 6.89
C GLY A 91 19.56 -15.99 5.74
N THR A 92 18.42 -16.58 6.03
CA THR A 92 17.32 -16.70 5.09
C THR A 92 16.60 -15.36 4.89
N ILE A 93 15.73 -15.28 3.88
CA ILE A 93 14.84 -14.11 3.72
C ILE A 93 13.92 -13.91 4.93
N HIS A 94 13.54 -15.00 5.61
CA HIS A 94 12.77 -14.95 6.85
C HIS A 94 13.57 -14.28 7.97
N ASP A 95 14.84 -14.66 8.16
CA ASP A 95 15.73 -14.07 9.16
C ASP A 95 15.95 -12.56 8.89
N PHE A 96 16.15 -12.20 7.61
CA PHE A 96 16.27 -10.81 7.20
C PHE A 96 15.03 -9.97 7.57
N VAL A 97 13.83 -10.49 7.31
CA VAL A 97 12.57 -9.81 7.65
C VAL A 97 12.37 -9.76 9.16
N GLU A 98 12.72 -10.82 9.88
CA GLU A 98 12.61 -10.87 11.35
C GLU A 98 13.53 -9.85 12.03
N GLU A 99 14.76 -9.71 11.57
CA GLU A 99 15.70 -8.68 12.06
C GLU A 99 15.15 -7.26 11.83
N ASN A 100 14.61 -6.99 10.65
CA ASN A 100 13.99 -5.70 10.36
C ASN A 100 12.74 -5.45 11.21
N HIS A 101 11.89 -6.47 11.41
CA HIS A 101 10.72 -6.37 12.28
C HIS A 101 11.11 -6.01 13.72
N LYS A 102 12.11 -6.69 14.29
CA LYS A 102 12.63 -6.38 15.62
C LYS A 102 13.17 -4.95 15.71
N ALA A 103 13.92 -4.51 14.69
CA ALA A 103 14.45 -3.16 14.63
C ALA A 103 13.35 -2.09 14.49
N GLN A 104 12.32 -2.35 13.68
CA GLN A 104 11.15 -1.48 13.53
C GLN A 104 10.40 -1.36 14.85
N LYS A 105 10.10 -2.49 15.51
CA LYS A 105 9.43 -2.51 16.80
C LYS A 105 10.23 -1.72 17.85
N LYS A 106 11.54 -1.98 17.95
CA LYS A 106 12.41 -1.24 18.87
C LYS A 106 12.35 0.27 18.63
N THR A 107 12.40 0.70 17.37
CA THR A 107 12.29 2.13 17.05
C THR A 107 10.96 2.71 17.53
N LEU A 108 9.84 2.02 17.33
CA LEU A 108 8.53 2.49 17.80
C LEU A 108 8.45 2.55 19.32
N ASP A 109 9.04 1.58 20.03
CA ASP A 109 9.12 1.55 21.48
C ASP A 109 10.00 2.72 22.00
N ASP A 110 11.14 2.99 21.35
CA ASP A 110 12.03 4.12 21.70
C ASP A 110 11.34 5.49 21.53
N TYR A 111 10.42 5.62 20.57
CA TYR A 111 9.56 6.79 20.40
C TYR A 111 8.28 6.75 21.25
N MET A 112 8.12 5.76 22.12
CA MET A 112 6.96 5.57 23.00
C MET A 112 5.62 5.54 22.24
N ILE A 113 5.59 5.01 21.02
CA ILE A 113 4.37 4.83 20.24
C ILE A 113 3.49 3.78 20.91
N SER A 114 2.27 4.15 21.29
CA SER A 114 1.39 3.37 22.17
C SER A 114 0.56 2.30 21.45
N LEU A 115 1.20 1.54 20.57
CA LEU A 115 0.56 0.43 19.86
C LEU A 115 0.09 -0.67 20.83
N ASN A 116 -1.14 -1.15 20.66
CA ASN A 116 -1.61 -2.36 21.33
C ASN A 116 -1.03 -3.62 20.66
N ILE A 117 -0.87 -3.59 19.33
CA ILE A 117 -0.33 -4.70 18.55
C ILE A 117 0.61 -4.13 17.47
N PHE A 118 1.83 -4.67 17.43
CA PHE A 118 2.74 -4.53 16.30
C PHE A 118 3.11 -5.93 15.81
N GLY A 119 2.30 -6.44 14.87
CA GLY A 119 2.47 -7.78 14.31
C GLY A 119 3.42 -7.81 13.12
N ALA A 120 3.48 -8.96 12.46
CA ALA A 120 4.20 -9.13 11.20
C ALA A 120 3.46 -10.14 10.33
N SER A 121 3.13 -9.78 9.09
CA SER A 121 2.26 -10.62 8.24
C SER A 121 2.85 -12.00 7.92
N GLY A 122 4.18 -12.16 8.02
CA GLY A 122 4.92 -13.40 7.73
C GLY A 122 5.63 -14.04 8.93
N LEU A 123 5.43 -13.54 10.18
CA LEU A 123 6.15 -14.03 11.34
C LEU A 123 5.22 -14.49 12.48
N GLY A 124 5.56 -15.61 13.11
CA GLY A 124 4.92 -16.12 14.31
C GLY A 124 3.39 -16.29 14.18
N ARG A 125 2.68 -16.10 15.29
CA ARG A 125 1.21 -16.26 15.36
C ARG A 125 0.46 -15.33 14.41
N THR A 126 0.99 -14.14 14.14
CA THR A 126 0.35 -13.20 13.20
C THR A 126 0.32 -13.76 11.79
N ALA A 127 1.39 -14.44 11.36
CA ALA A 127 1.43 -15.12 10.06
C ALA A 127 0.38 -16.22 9.95
N GLU A 128 0.19 -17.02 11.01
CA GLU A 128 -0.83 -18.07 11.02
C GLU A 128 -2.25 -17.51 10.83
N ILE A 129 -2.55 -16.42 11.52
CA ILE A 129 -3.84 -15.73 11.41
C ILE A 129 -3.99 -15.11 10.02
N HIS A 130 -2.95 -14.40 9.56
CA HIS A 130 -2.93 -13.77 8.25
C HIS A 130 -3.17 -14.79 7.13
N ASN A 131 -2.47 -15.92 7.16
CA ASN A 131 -2.62 -16.97 6.15
C ASN A 131 -4.05 -17.56 6.14
N LYS A 132 -4.61 -17.84 7.32
CA LYS A 132 -5.99 -18.36 7.42
C LYS A 132 -7.02 -17.36 6.89
N VAL A 133 -6.88 -16.09 7.26
CA VAL A 133 -7.82 -15.04 6.85
C VAL A 133 -7.70 -14.77 5.36
N SER A 134 -6.48 -14.69 4.83
CA SER A 134 -6.23 -14.49 3.40
C SER A 134 -6.78 -15.64 2.54
N ASP A 135 -6.51 -16.89 2.95
CA ASP A 135 -7.05 -18.07 2.26
C ASP A 135 -8.59 -18.07 2.26
N TRP A 136 -9.20 -17.85 3.43
CA TRP A 136 -10.64 -17.73 3.55
C TRP A 136 -11.22 -16.62 2.67
N PHE A 137 -10.59 -15.45 2.66
CA PHE A 137 -11.04 -14.28 1.92
C PHE A 137 -10.98 -14.54 0.41
N ILE A 138 -9.86 -15.05 -0.11
CA ILE A 138 -9.69 -15.36 -1.53
C ILE A 138 -10.68 -16.44 -1.98
N ARG A 139 -10.85 -17.51 -1.18
CA ARG A 139 -11.86 -18.55 -1.48
C ARG A 139 -13.28 -18.01 -1.49
N THR A 140 -13.57 -17.05 -0.61
CA THR A 140 -14.90 -16.40 -0.56
C THR A 140 -15.14 -15.56 -1.81
N LEU A 141 -14.13 -14.75 -2.23
CA LEU A 141 -14.22 -13.99 -3.48
C LEU A 141 -14.42 -14.91 -4.69
N TYR A 142 -13.67 -16.01 -4.76
CA TYR A 142 -13.80 -16.98 -5.84
C TYR A 142 -15.20 -17.62 -5.87
N LYS A 143 -15.69 -18.12 -4.74
CA LYS A 143 -17.02 -18.74 -4.64
C LYS A 143 -18.14 -17.78 -5.01
N ASN A 144 -17.98 -16.51 -4.75
CA ASN A 144 -18.96 -15.47 -5.05
C ASN A 144 -18.83 -14.93 -6.49
N GLY A 145 -17.93 -15.48 -7.32
CA GLY A 145 -17.77 -15.08 -8.71
C GLY A 145 -17.10 -13.73 -8.93
N HIS A 146 -16.30 -13.25 -7.93
CA HIS A 146 -15.62 -11.95 -8.01
C HIS A 146 -14.21 -12.04 -8.58
N LEU A 147 -13.71 -13.24 -8.85
CA LEU A 147 -12.39 -13.47 -9.43
C LEU A 147 -12.51 -14.13 -10.79
N HIS A 148 -11.81 -13.56 -11.77
CA HIS A 148 -11.76 -14.07 -13.13
C HIS A 148 -10.33 -14.39 -13.54
N ARG A 149 -10.14 -15.43 -14.34
CA ARG A 149 -8.84 -15.74 -14.96
C ARG A 149 -8.69 -14.90 -16.21
N ILE A 150 -7.58 -14.18 -16.29
CA ILE A 150 -7.24 -13.33 -17.43
C ILE A 150 -5.82 -13.66 -17.85
N SER A 151 -5.62 -13.88 -19.14
CA SER A 151 -4.28 -13.99 -19.73
C SER A 151 -3.75 -12.60 -20.03
N THR A 152 -2.59 -12.28 -19.47
CA THR A 152 -1.90 -11.01 -19.70
C THR A 152 -0.45 -11.28 -20.09
N LYS A 153 0.21 -10.29 -20.71
CA LYS A 153 1.63 -10.39 -21.02
C LYS A 153 2.46 -9.86 -19.88
N GLN A 154 3.48 -10.62 -19.50
CA GLN A 154 4.47 -10.22 -18.51
C GLN A 154 5.89 -10.44 -19.05
N PHE A 155 6.83 -9.66 -18.52
CA PHE A 155 8.24 -9.88 -18.83
C PHE A 155 8.72 -11.22 -18.30
N TYR A 156 9.41 -11.97 -19.17
CA TYR A 156 10.02 -13.25 -18.86
C TYR A 156 11.50 -13.21 -19.21
N ASP A 157 12.33 -13.60 -18.28
CA ASP A 157 13.79 -13.75 -18.49
C ASP A 157 14.07 -15.20 -18.88
N GLU A 158 14.42 -15.42 -20.14
CA GLU A 158 14.68 -16.77 -20.65
C GLU A 158 15.90 -17.41 -19.99
N LYS A 159 16.92 -16.61 -19.67
CA LYS A 159 18.15 -17.09 -19.03
C LYS A 159 17.95 -17.41 -17.55
N ALA A 160 17.14 -16.62 -16.84
CA ALA A 160 16.76 -16.93 -15.47
C ALA A 160 15.64 -17.96 -15.39
N GLY A 161 14.93 -18.23 -16.50
CA GLY A 161 13.83 -19.20 -16.57
C GLY A 161 12.58 -18.79 -15.77
N CYS A 162 12.34 -17.49 -15.56
CA CYS A 162 11.24 -17.03 -14.72
C CYS A 162 10.58 -15.73 -15.21
N PHE A 163 9.32 -15.53 -14.80
CA PHE A 163 8.65 -14.25 -14.95
C PHE A 163 9.29 -13.22 -14.02
N LEU A 164 9.40 -11.99 -14.53
CA LEU A 164 9.97 -10.87 -13.80
C LEU A 164 8.86 -10.05 -13.15
N ASN A 165 9.03 -9.68 -11.89
CA ASN A 165 8.17 -8.67 -11.27
C ASN A 165 8.59 -7.25 -11.70
N GLY A 166 7.74 -6.24 -11.43
CA GLY A 166 7.96 -4.88 -11.89
C GLY A 166 9.33 -4.30 -11.54
N ARG A 167 9.87 -4.61 -10.36
CA ARG A 167 11.19 -4.12 -9.88
C ARG A 167 12.38 -4.90 -10.44
N GLN A 168 12.14 -6.03 -11.07
CA GLN A 168 13.19 -6.83 -11.73
C GLN A 168 13.39 -6.47 -13.21
N VAL A 169 12.63 -5.49 -13.71
CA VAL A 169 12.82 -4.96 -15.07
C VAL A 169 13.12 -3.45 -14.94
N ILE A 170 14.19 -3.03 -15.60
CA ILE A 170 14.58 -1.62 -15.69
C ILE A 170 14.73 -1.22 -17.15
N GLY A 171 14.40 0.03 -17.43
CA GLY A 171 14.50 0.58 -18.78
C GLY A 171 14.39 2.10 -18.74
N LYS A 172 13.98 2.68 -19.86
CA LYS A 172 13.75 4.11 -19.98
C LYS A 172 12.23 4.41 -19.97
N CYS A 173 11.84 5.46 -19.28
CA CYS A 173 10.45 5.90 -19.22
C CYS A 173 9.92 6.26 -20.63
N PRO A 174 8.73 5.77 -21.01
CA PRO A 174 8.14 6.07 -22.33
C PRO A 174 7.50 7.45 -22.43
N VAL A 175 7.37 8.18 -21.31
CA VAL A 175 6.77 9.52 -21.29
C VAL A 175 7.74 10.53 -21.88
N ASP A 176 7.30 11.26 -22.90
CA ASP A 176 8.11 12.27 -23.58
C ASP A 176 8.61 13.34 -22.60
N GLY A 177 9.88 13.69 -22.72
CA GLY A 177 10.53 14.70 -21.88
C GLY A 177 10.83 14.23 -20.45
N CYS A 178 10.55 12.97 -20.09
CA CYS A 178 10.87 12.44 -18.79
C CYS A 178 12.39 12.38 -18.57
N GLN A 179 12.86 12.96 -17.45
CA GLN A 179 14.26 12.99 -17.04
C GLN A 179 14.63 11.84 -16.08
N SER A 180 13.77 10.82 -15.96
CA SER A 180 14.02 9.67 -15.10
C SER A 180 15.16 8.82 -15.64
N ASP A 181 16.15 8.55 -14.80
CA ASP A 181 17.23 7.60 -15.07
C ASP A 181 16.85 6.15 -14.70
N LYS A 182 15.72 5.98 -14.01
CA LYS A 182 15.20 4.69 -13.58
C LYS A 182 13.71 4.55 -13.87
N ALA A 183 13.40 3.73 -14.86
CA ALA A 183 12.05 3.30 -15.12
C ALA A 183 11.95 1.79 -14.88
N TYR A 184 10.93 1.38 -14.14
CA TYR A 184 10.59 -0.02 -13.90
C TYR A 184 9.52 -0.48 -14.90
N ALA A 185 9.02 -1.70 -14.75
CA ALA A 185 8.05 -2.25 -15.70
C ALA A 185 6.76 -1.42 -15.83
N ASP A 186 6.31 -0.77 -14.76
CA ASP A 186 5.01 -0.13 -14.63
C ASP A 186 5.06 1.33 -14.16
N GLU A 187 6.20 1.78 -13.65
CA GLU A 187 6.39 3.15 -13.18
C GLU A 187 7.85 3.60 -13.22
N CYS A 188 8.09 4.89 -13.34
CA CYS A 188 9.43 5.47 -13.17
C CYS A 188 9.58 6.12 -11.78
N ASP A 189 10.81 6.46 -11.40
CA ASP A 189 11.13 7.11 -10.12
C ASP A 189 10.57 8.53 -9.96
N LEU A 190 10.13 9.16 -11.07
CA LEU A 190 9.39 10.42 -11.06
C LEU A 190 7.86 10.25 -10.99
N GLY A 191 7.36 9.01 -10.87
CA GLY A 191 5.96 8.70 -10.65
C GLY A 191 5.09 8.60 -11.92
N HIS A 192 5.69 8.58 -13.12
CA HIS A 192 4.93 8.30 -14.33
C HIS A 192 4.56 6.81 -14.37
N GLN A 193 3.29 6.53 -14.61
CA GLN A 193 2.77 5.17 -14.78
C GLN A 193 2.54 4.87 -16.25
N TYR A 194 2.79 3.65 -16.66
CA TYR A 194 2.66 3.17 -18.03
C TYR A 194 2.50 1.64 -18.05
N MET A 195 2.06 1.13 -19.18
CA MET A 195 1.96 -0.31 -19.37
C MET A 195 3.36 -0.92 -19.55
N PRO A 196 3.62 -2.15 -19.04
CA PRO A 196 4.93 -2.80 -19.13
C PRO A 196 5.49 -2.85 -20.55
N GLU A 197 4.65 -3.11 -21.54
CA GLU A 197 5.04 -3.16 -22.95
C GLU A 197 5.53 -1.83 -23.55
N ASN A 198 5.24 -0.72 -22.87
CA ASN A 198 5.67 0.61 -23.31
C ASN A 198 7.08 0.95 -22.79
N LEU A 199 7.63 0.21 -21.84
CA LEU A 199 8.96 0.44 -21.30
C LEU A 199 10.03 0.36 -22.42
N ILE A 200 10.84 1.40 -22.54
CA ILE A 200 11.85 1.49 -23.57
C ILE A 200 13.13 0.78 -23.15
N ASN A 201 13.66 -0.09 -24.01
CA ASN A 201 14.89 -0.85 -23.78
C ASN A 201 14.91 -1.62 -22.44
N PRO A 202 13.91 -2.48 -22.18
CA PRO A 202 13.84 -3.24 -20.93
C PRO A 202 15.05 -4.16 -20.75
N LYS A 203 15.54 -4.22 -19.51
CA LYS A 203 16.61 -5.12 -19.07
C LYS A 203 16.23 -5.84 -17.79
N SER A 204 16.49 -7.14 -17.73
CA SER A 204 16.37 -7.91 -16.50
C SER A 204 17.43 -7.51 -15.49
N THR A 205 17.04 -7.24 -14.25
CA THR A 205 18.01 -7.00 -13.16
C THR A 205 18.66 -8.28 -12.66
N LEU A 206 18.13 -9.44 -13.05
CA LEU A 206 18.67 -10.75 -12.67
C LEU A 206 19.86 -11.14 -13.55
N THR A 207 19.73 -10.99 -14.87
CA THR A 207 20.72 -11.47 -15.85
C THR A 207 21.37 -10.36 -16.65
N GLY A 208 20.76 -9.17 -16.72
CA GLY A 208 21.17 -8.07 -17.60
C GLY A 208 20.66 -8.20 -19.04
N ASP A 209 20.06 -9.33 -19.39
CA ASP A 209 19.56 -9.60 -20.73
C ASP A 209 18.23 -8.87 -21.00
N THR A 210 17.85 -8.72 -22.27
CA THR A 210 16.56 -8.16 -22.65
C THR A 210 15.48 -9.22 -22.46
N PRO A 211 14.49 -9.00 -21.58
CA PRO A 211 13.41 -9.96 -21.37
C PRO A 211 12.43 -9.95 -22.54
N ILE A 212 11.72 -11.06 -22.72
CA ILE A 212 10.63 -11.18 -23.69
C ILE A 212 9.27 -11.00 -23.00
N MET A 213 8.24 -10.65 -23.80
CA MET A 213 6.86 -10.66 -23.31
C MET A 213 6.26 -12.05 -23.52
N LYS A 214 5.76 -12.68 -22.43
CA LYS A 214 5.17 -14.01 -22.44
C LYS A 214 3.81 -14.00 -21.78
N ASP A 215 2.87 -14.77 -22.33
CA ASP A 215 1.54 -14.87 -21.77
C ASP A 215 1.55 -15.59 -20.42
N VAL A 216 0.80 -15.08 -19.46
CA VAL A 216 0.59 -15.66 -18.14
C VAL A 216 -0.87 -15.49 -17.74
N GLU A 217 -1.47 -16.55 -17.22
CA GLU A 217 -2.81 -16.50 -16.66
C GLU A 217 -2.75 -16.19 -15.16
N ASN A 218 -3.46 -15.15 -14.76
CA ASN A 218 -3.61 -14.77 -13.36
C ASN A 218 -5.10 -14.60 -12.99
N TRP A 219 -5.38 -14.60 -11.70
CA TRP A 219 -6.69 -14.26 -11.16
C TRP A 219 -6.77 -12.76 -10.90
N TYR A 220 -7.84 -12.14 -11.38
CA TYR A 220 -8.12 -10.72 -11.22
C TYR A 220 -9.47 -10.51 -10.54
N PHE A 221 -9.54 -9.51 -9.67
CA PHE A 221 -10.78 -9.04 -9.10
C PHE A 221 -11.49 -8.14 -10.10
N ASP A 222 -12.80 -8.38 -10.33
CA ASP A 222 -13.62 -7.59 -11.25
C ASP A 222 -13.99 -6.23 -10.63
N LEU A 223 -13.02 -5.33 -10.55
CA LEU A 223 -13.23 -3.99 -10.03
C LEU A 223 -14.23 -3.16 -10.87
N PRO A 224 -14.24 -3.22 -12.21
CA PRO A 224 -15.21 -2.51 -13.04
C PRO A 224 -16.67 -2.78 -12.68
N ALA A 225 -17.03 -4.00 -12.32
CA ALA A 225 -18.38 -4.36 -11.90
C ALA A 225 -18.86 -3.58 -10.66
N TYR A 226 -17.92 -3.08 -9.85
CA TYR A 226 -18.20 -2.32 -8.62
C TYR A 226 -18.09 -0.81 -8.77
N ASN A 227 -17.79 -0.29 -9.96
CA ASN A 227 -17.53 1.15 -10.18
C ASN A 227 -18.74 2.01 -9.71
N LYS A 228 -19.96 1.60 -10.02
CA LYS A 228 -21.18 2.32 -9.57
C LYS A 228 -21.28 2.35 -8.06
N LEU A 229 -21.14 1.18 -7.40
CA LEU A 229 -21.20 1.04 -5.94
C LEU A 229 -20.11 1.90 -5.27
N LEU A 230 -18.89 1.88 -5.81
CA LEU A 230 -17.77 2.68 -5.28
C LEU A 230 -18.01 4.17 -5.43
N LYS A 231 -18.53 4.63 -6.58
CA LYS A 231 -18.90 6.04 -6.79
C LYS A 231 -19.99 6.50 -5.80
N GLU A 232 -21.02 5.69 -5.60
CA GLU A 232 -22.08 5.97 -4.62
C GLU A 232 -21.54 6.01 -3.18
N TYR A 233 -20.65 5.08 -2.82
CA TYR A 233 -19.99 5.06 -1.53
C TYR A 233 -19.13 6.33 -1.31
N VAL A 234 -18.30 6.69 -2.28
CA VAL A 234 -17.45 7.91 -2.19
C VAL A 234 -18.32 9.17 -2.09
N ALA A 235 -19.38 9.28 -2.87
CA ALA A 235 -20.32 10.38 -2.77
C ALA A 235 -21.01 10.48 -1.38
N LYS A 236 -21.23 9.34 -0.74
CA LYS A 236 -21.76 9.28 0.64
C LYS A 236 -20.72 9.72 1.67
N ILE A 237 -19.49 9.19 1.61
CA ILE A 237 -18.45 9.51 2.60
C ILE A 237 -17.91 10.93 2.45
N SER A 238 -17.87 11.49 1.24
CA SER A 238 -17.43 12.88 1.01
C SER A 238 -18.29 13.93 1.68
N LYS A 239 -19.54 13.59 2.03
CA LYS A 239 -20.44 14.46 2.79
C LYS A 239 -20.21 14.41 4.31
N GLN A 240 -19.38 13.45 4.77
CA GLN A 240 -19.10 13.29 6.20
C GLN A 240 -18.01 14.27 6.65
N LYS A 241 -18.24 14.97 7.74
CA LYS A 241 -17.29 15.97 8.29
C LYS A 241 -15.97 15.37 8.78
N ASN A 242 -15.95 14.07 9.07
CA ASN A 242 -14.79 13.34 9.57
C ASN A 242 -13.92 12.72 8.46
N VAL A 243 -14.30 12.88 7.20
CA VAL A 243 -13.50 12.42 6.05
C VAL A 243 -12.73 13.59 5.47
N ARG A 244 -11.41 13.45 5.32
CA ARG A 244 -10.58 14.49 4.70
C ARG A 244 -10.98 14.65 3.23
N GLN A 245 -11.19 15.86 2.77
CA GLN A 245 -11.55 16.16 1.38
C GLN A 245 -10.54 15.61 0.39
N LEU A 246 -9.25 15.63 0.73
CA LEU A 246 -8.20 15.06 -0.11
C LEU A 246 -8.46 13.56 -0.39
N VAL A 247 -8.86 12.79 0.62
CA VAL A 247 -9.13 11.34 0.46
C VAL A 247 -10.27 11.11 -0.52
N SER A 248 -11.40 11.78 -0.33
CA SER A 248 -12.56 11.63 -1.23
C SER A 248 -12.26 12.12 -2.64
N LYS A 249 -11.48 13.19 -2.79
CA LYS A 249 -11.03 13.72 -4.09
C LYS A 249 -10.15 12.70 -4.82
N THR A 250 -9.11 12.18 -4.17
CA THR A 250 -8.18 11.21 -4.76
C THR A 250 -8.90 9.92 -5.20
N ILE A 251 -9.82 9.40 -4.35
CA ILE A 251 -10.61 8.21 -4.73
C ILE A 251 -11.54 8.53 -5.91
N SER A 252 -12.14 9.71 -5.94
CA SER A 252 -13.02 10.12 -7.05
C SER A 252 -12.25 10.24 -8.37
N GLU A 253 -11.04 10.78 -8.33
CA GLU A 253 -10.15 10.87 -9.49
C GLU A 253 -9.77 9.47 -10.00
N PHE A 254 -9.38 8.56 -9.10
CA PHE A 254 -9.11 7.16 -9.44
C PHE A 254 -10.31 6.45 -10.06
N LEU A 255 -11.54 6.67 -9.56
CA LEU A 255 -12.75 6.07 -10.11
C LEU A 255 -13.23 6.71 -11.42
N ALA A 256 -12.82 7.94 -11.70
CA ALA A 256 -13.14 8.63 -12.96
C ALA A 256 -12.25 8.13 -14.12
N ASP A 257 -10.98 7.93 -13.83
CA ASP A 257 -9.98 7.41 -14.77
C ASP A 257 -9.11 6.38 -14.03
N PRO A 258 -9.61 5.16 -13.84
CA PRO A 258 -8.87 4.14 -13.13
C PRO A 258 -7.61 3.81 -13.93
N VAL A 259 -6.46 4.03 -13.29
CA VAL A 259 -5.11 3.81 -13.85
C VAL A 259 -4.85 2.34 -14.20
N VAL A 260 -5.70 1.43 -13.75
CA VAL A 260 -5.73 0.06 -14.26
C VAL A 260 -6.39 0.08 -15.63
N HIS A 261 -5.65 0.50 -16.63
CA HIS A 261 -6.06 0.39 -18.02
C HIS A 261 -6.14 -1.09 -18.41
N ILE A 262 -7.29 -1.69 -18.21
CA ILE A 262 -7.65 -2.85 -19.01
C ILE A 262 -7.90 -2.27 -20.41
N LYS A 263 -7.08 -2.65 -21.38
CA LYS A 263 -7.28 -2.21 -22.78
C LYS A 263 -8.74 -2.48 -23.15
N ASN A 264 -9.41 -1.50 -23.80
CA ASN A 264 -10.79 -1.67 -24.26
C ASN A 264 -10.97 -2.95 -25.09
N GLU A 265 -9.95 -3.33 -25.86
CA GLU A 265 -9.88 -4.57 -26.63
C GLU A 265 -10.07 -5.86 -25.76
N LEU A 266 -9.74 -5.81 -24.46
CA LEU A 266 -10.01 -6.90 -23.53
C LEU A 266 -11.43 -6.85 -23.00
N LEU A 267 -12.05 -5.67 -22.90
CA LEU A 267 -13.46 -5.52 -22.50
C LEU A 267 -14.42 -5.92 -23.62
N ASP A 268 -14.03 -5.69 -24.90
CA ASP A 268 -14.82 -6.08 -26.08
C ASP A 268 -14.78 -7.58 -26.34
N SER A 269 -13.91 -8.34 -25.67
CA SER A 269 -13.82 -9.80 -25.75
C SER A 269 -14.64 -10.56 -24.68
N TYR A 270 -15.32 -9.82 -23.79
CA TYR A 270 -16.25 -10.32 -22.79
C TYR A 270 -17.69 -9.94 -23.14
#